data_02b9cefa10b85dee7c9df1f6c369da0a
#
_entry.id   02b9cefa10b85dee7c9df1f6c369da0a
#
_cell.length_a   1.000
_cell.length_b   1.000
_cell.length_c   1.000
_cell.angle_alpha   90.00
_cell.angle_beta   90.00
_cell.angle_gamma   90.00
#
_symmetry.space_group_name_H-M   'P 1'
#
loop_
_entity.id
_entity.type
_entity.pdbx_description
1 polymer ?
#
loop_
_entity_poly.entity_id
_entity_poly.type
_entity_poly.pdbx_seq_one_letter_code
_entity_poly.pdbx_strand_id
1 'polypeptide(L)'
;FCLSSSFLLAEQGEGHVLSQKTWGPPIGMSLKLESKSSMLNGEIIAVTSGNWSTGTSRYLGGQSLTAKWIDGSNLEVDFEKRRGTYRRFLNDQRTNEIQPSPLEGTVLRLTKDGSDWSAEVVKGKKEDVDETRLEREMKEVEASMESDYSLSLFGKQARKVGDTWKVKNPRLPWFNDEKVLSGEATVTFEKLVKVNGDPSAVLDYSVTVRSERPGDQKILVDFKGTGQVVRSLKHLVDYEL
;
A
#
# COMPACT_ATOMS: atom_id res chain seq x y z
N PHE A 1 -26.68 -29.01 -12.35
CA PHE A 1 -25.98 -27.84 -11.78
C PHE A 1 -24.80 -28.28 -10.91
N CYS A 2 -23.76 -28.87 -11.53
CA CYS A 2 -22.51 -29.30 -10.82
C CYS A 2 -21.23 -29.02 -11.65
N LEU A 3 -21.22 -27.95 -12.47
CA LEU A 3 -20.07 -27.64 -13.32
C LEU A 3 -19.14 -26.55 -12.76
N SER A 4 -19.52 -25.86 -11.67
CA SER A 4 -18.69 -24.76 -11.10
C SER A 4 -17.60 -25.24 -10.14
N SER A 5 -17.76 -26.38 -9.49
CA SER A 5 -16.77 -26.89 -8.53
C SER A 5 -15.56 -27.56 -9.18
N SER A 6 -15.72 -28.17 -10.37
CA SER A 6 -14.64 -28.87 -11.04
C SER A 6 -13.59 -27.92 -11.67
N PHE A 7 -14.00 -26.73 -12.11
CA PHE A 7 -13.09 -25.72 -12.66
C PHE A 7 -12.16 -25.13 -11.57
N LEU A 8 -12.69 -24.86 -10.39
CA LEU A 8 -11.89 -24.37 -9.25
C LEU A 8 -10.88 -25.41 -8.76
N LEU A 9 -11.19 -26.69 -8.81
CA LEU A 9 -10.28 -27.76 -8.39
C LEU A 9 -9.12 -27.98 -9.41
N ALA A 10 -9.35 -27.79 -10.70
CA ALA A 10 -8.30 -27.87 -11.72
C ALA A 10 -7.33 -26.68 -11.61
N GLU A 11 -7.83 -25.47 -11.34
CA GLU A 11 -7.01 -24.27 -11.16
C GLU A 11 -6.16 -24.32 -9.88
N GLN A 12 -6.58 -25.03 -8.83
CA GLN A 12 -5.82 -25.16 -7.58
C GLN A 12 -4.47 -25.87 -7.74
N GLY A 13 -4.33 -26.74 -8.74
CA GLY A 13 -3.09 -27.46 -9.03
C GLY A 13 -2.08 -26.69 -9.88
N GLU A 14 -2.52 -25.60 -10.52
CA GLU A 14 -1.68 -24.79 -11.38
C GLU A 14 -0.90 -23.75 -10.61
N GLY A 15 0.31 -23.42 -11.13
CA GLY A 15 1.10 -22.34 -10.56
C GLY A 15 0.73 -20.99 -11.15
N HIS A 16 0.51 -20.01 -10.31
CA HIS A 16 0.16 -18.64 -10.69
C HIS A 16 1.28 -17.66 -10.38
N VAL A 17 1.64 -16.79 -11.35
CA VAL A 17 2.56 -15.69 -11.12
C VAL A 17 1.75 -14.54 -10.50
N LEU A 18 2.15 -14.11 -9.30
CA LEU A 18 1.42 -13.15 -8.49
C LEU A 18 1.94 -11.72 -8.63
N SER A 19 3.12 -11.53 -9.22
CA SER A 19 3.71 -10.20 -9.47
C SER A 19 3.48 -9.75 -10.91
N GLN A 20 3.38 -8.45 -11.10
CA GLN A 20 3.28 -7.87 -12.44
C GLN A 20 4.61 -8.02 -13.19
N LYS A 21 4.53 -8.38 -14.47
CA LYS A 21 5.69 -8.32 -15.39
C LYS A 21 5.81 -6.94 -16.05
N THR A 22 4.67 -6.31 -16.29
CA THR A 22 4.56 -4.98 -16.88
C THR A 22 3.53 -4.20 -16.06
N TRP A 23 3.79 -2.93 -15.84
CA TRP A 23 2.89 -2.08 -15.07
C TRP A 23 1.62 -1.79 -15.87
N GLY A 24 0.51 -1.91 -15.18
CA GLY A 24 -0.78 -1.36 -15.56
C GLY A 24 -1.89 -2.38 -15.76
N PRO A 25 -3.06 -2.15 -15.18
CA PRO A 25 -4.30 -2.80 -15.58
C PRO A 25 -4.73 -2.35 -16.99
N PRO A 26 -5.72 -3.01 -17.59
CA PRO A 26 -6.19 -2.66 -18.93
C PRO A 26 -6.68 -1.21 -19.03
N ILE A 27 -6.37 -0.55 -20.13
CA ILE A 27 -6.84 0.80 -20.46
C ILE A 27 -8.36 0.87 -20.31
N GLY A 28 -8.84 1.95 -19.68
CA GLY A 28 -10.26 2.18 -19.41
C GLY A 28 -10.78 1.46 -18.16
N MET A 29 -9.97 0.63 -17.50
CA MET A 29 -10.34 0.04 -16.22
C MET A 29 -10.44 1.10 -15.14
N SER A 30 -11.50 1.03 -14.34
CA SER A 30 -11.69 1.85 -13.16
C SER A 30 -11.73 0.96 -11.93
N LEU A 31 -10.92 1.28 -10.94
CA LEU A 31 -10.86 0.58 -9.65
C LEU A 31 -11.27 1.54 -8.55
N LYS A 32 -12.27 1.16 -7.78
CA LYS A 32 -12.59 1.82 -6.52
C LYS A 32 -11.81 1.12 -5.41
N LEU A 33 -11.02 1.88 -4.67
CA LEU A 33 -10.19 1.41 -3.57
C LEU A 33 -10.67 2.08 -2.28
N GLU A 34 -11.03 1.25 -1.31
CA GLU A 34 -11.30 1.71 0.05
C GLU A 34 -10.29 1.07 0.98
N SER A 35 -9.56 1.86 1.73
CA SER A 35 -8.62 1.32 2.72
C SER A 35 -8.88 1.92 4.10
N LYS A 36 -8.73 1.07 5.11
CA LYS A 36 -8.70 1.47 6.51
C LYS A 36 -7.43 0.93 7.11
N SER A 37 -6.65 1.82 7.71
CA SER A 37 -5.42 1.42 8.38
C SER A 37 -5.47 1.83 9.84
N SER A 38 -4.97 0.96 10.70
CA SER A 38 -4.87 1.25 12.11
C SER A 38 -3.54 0.75 12.66
N MET A 39 -2.86 1.60 13.41
CA MET A 39 -1.76 1.24 14.27
C MET A 39 -2.20 1.53 15.70
N LEU A 40 -2.48 0.50 16.46
CA LEU A 40 -3.07 0.64 17.80
C LEU A 40 -2.04 0.85 18.90
N ASN A 41 -0.86 0.25 18.75
CA ASN A 41 0.22 0.31 19.73
C ASN A 41 1.56 0.34 18.99
N GLY A 42 1.96 1.53 18.54
CA GLY A 42 3.31 1.75 18.03
C GLY A 42 4.21 2.25 19.14
N GLU A 43 5.40 1.69 19.26
CA GLU A 43 6.44 2.28 20.11
C GLU A 43 7.24 3.29 19.30
N ILE A 44 7.54 4.43 19.90
CA ILE A 44 8.40 5.45 19.32
C ILE A 44 9.65 5.53 20.17
N ILE A 45 10.80 5.42 19.51
CA ILE A 45 12.09 5.76 20.11
C ILE A 45 12.62 6.94 19.31
N ALA A 46 12.68 8.10 19.93
CA ALA A 46 13.26 9.30 19.30
C ALA A 46 14.59 9.63 19.94
N VAL A 47 15.57 9.97 19.11
CA VAL A 47 16.88 10.45 19.57
C VAL A 47 17.05 11.88 19.11
N THR A 48 17.05 12.81 20.05
CA THR A 48 17.24 14.24 19.76
C THR A 48 18.46 14.73 20.50
N SER A 49 19.47 15.21 19.76
CA SER A 49 20.72 15.73 20.35
C SER A 49 21.37 14.79 21.36
N GLY A 50 21.33 13.47 21.09
CA GLY A 50 21.91 12.44 21.97
C GLY A 50 21.00 11.99 23.11
N ASN A 51 19.85 12.62 23.32
CA ASN A 51 18.88 12.22 24.33
C ASN A 51 17.86 11.25 23.74
N TRP A 52 17.61 10.16 24.47
CA TRP A 52 16.61 9.16 24.10
C TRP A 52 15.27 9.50 24.71
N SER A 53 14.24 9.47 23.90
CA SER A 53 12.86 9.61 24.31
C SER A 53 12.08 8.40 23.81
N THR A 54 11.29 7.81 24.69
CA THR A 54 10.38 6.71 24.33
C THR A 54 8.95 7.17 24.43
N GLY A 55 8.11 6.62 23.61
CA GLY A 55 6.70 6.96 23.61
C GLY A 55 5.87 5.94 22.84
N THR A 56 4.58 6.23 22.74
CA THR A 56 3.63 5.42 22.00
C THR A 56 2.95 6.23 20.92
N SER A 57 2.54 5.56 19.86
CA SER A 57 1.75 6.17 18.80
C SER A 57 0.53 5.32 18.47
N ARG A 58 -0.52 6.00 18.06
CA ARG A 58 -1.72 5.42 17.47
C ARG A 58 -2.03 6.13 16.17
N TYR A 59 -2.39 5.37 15.17
CA TYR A 59 -2.87 5.89 13.91
C TYR A 59 -4.18 5.21 13.54
N LEU A 60 -5.14 6.00 13.12
CA LEU A 60 -6.38 5.53 12.51
C LEU A 60 -6.56 6.34 11.24
N GLY A 61 -6.57 5.68 10.11
CA GLY A 61 -6.73 6.33 8.83
C GLY A 61 -7.62 5.54 7.89
N GLY A 62 -8.11 6.21 6.89
CA GLY A 62 -8.87 5.61 5.83
C GLY A 62 -8.89 6.50 4.61
N GLN A 63 -8.92 5.88 3.46
CA GLN A 63 -9.11 6.56 2.19
C GLN A 63 -10.12 5.82 1.34
N SER A 64 -10.85 6.57 0.53
CA SER A 64 -11.65 6.09 -0.57
C SER A 64 -11.20 6.83 -1.81
N LEU A 65 -10.79 6.11 -2.81
CA LEU A 65 -10.35 6.68 -4.07
C LEU A 65 -10.82 5.83 -5.26
N THR A 66 -10.95 6.48 -6.41
CA THR A 66 -11.20 5.80 -7.67
C THR A 66 -10.03 6.06 -8.62
N ALA A 67 -9.33 5.00 -9.01
CA ALA A 67 -8.24 5.03 -9.98
C ALA A 67 -8.77 4.62 -11.35
N LYS A 68 -8.48 5.40 -12.40
CA LYS A 68 -8.89 5.13 -13.77
C LYS A 68 -7.72 5.24 -14.74
N TRP A 69 -7.39 4.14 -15.39
CA TRP A 69 -6.35 4.10 -16.42
C TRP A 69 -6.88 4.71 -17.73
N ILE A 70 -6.29 5.84 -18.12
CA ILE A 70 -6.66 6.57 -19.32
C ILE A 70 -6.00 5.95 -20.54
N ASP A 71 -4.70 5.67 -20.42
CA ASP A 71 -3.88 5.02 -21.44
C ASP A 71 -2.70 4.29 -20.79
N GLY A 72 -1.71 3.88 -21.60
CA GLY A 72 -0.53 3.14 -21.11
C GLY A 72 0.39 3.93 -20.19
N SER A 73 0.25 5.26 -20.13
CA SER A 73 1.12 6.16 -19.37
C SER A 73 0.37 7.05 -18.39
N ASN A 74 -0.96 7.16 -18.51
CA ASN A 74 -1.75 8.08 -17.73
C ASN A 74 -2.80 7.38 -16.87
N LEU A 75 -2.83 7.76 -15.59
CA LEU A 75 -3.77 7.31 -14.58
C LEU A 75 -4.40 8.51 -13.90
N GLU A 76 -5.72 8.57 -13.80
CA GLU A 76 -6.41 9.54 -12.95
C GLU A 76 -6.83 8.88 -11.64
N VAL A 77 -6.59 9.59 -10.52
CA VAL A 77 -6.94 9.15 -9.18
C VAL A 77 -7.81 10.22 -8.53
N ASP A 78 -9.07 9.87 -8.29
CA ASP A 78 -10.05 10.71 -7.57
C ASP A 78 -10.02 10.34 -6.08
N PHE A 79 -9.57 11.25 -5.23
CA PHE A 79 -9.53 11.09 -3.78
C PHE A 79 -10.86 11.54 -3.15
N GLU A 80 -11.86 10.69 -3.12
CA GLU A 80 -13.18 10.96 -2.52
C GLU A 80 -13.06 11.25 -1.02
N LYS A 81 -12.24 10.47 -0.32
CA LYS A 81 -11.91 10.63 1.11
C LYS A 81 -10.44 10.29 1.35
N ARG A 82 -9.76 11.10 2.15
CA ARG A 82 -8.44 10.78 2.67
C ARG A 82 -8.26 11.44 4.03
N ARG A 83 -8.47 10.68 5.10
CA ARG A 83 -8.45 11.17 6.48
C ARG A 83 -7.60 10.28 7.36
N GLY A 84 -6.85 10.90 8.25
CA GLY A 84 -6.09 10.18 9.26
C GLY A 84 -6.11 10.93 10.59
N THR A 85 -6.15 10.18 11.66
CA THR A 85 -5.95 10.68 13.02
C THR A 85 -4.68 10.08 13.55
N TYR A 86 -3.70 10.88 13.82
CA TYR A 86 -2.46 10.47 14.44
C TYR A 86 -2.40 10.96 15.87
N ARG A 87 -2.17 10.07 16.82
CA ARG A 87 -1.98 10.39 18.23
C ARG A 87 -0.59 9.93 18.64
N ARG A 88 0.19 10.86 19.13
CA ARG A 88 1.53 10.61 19.65
C ARG A 88 1.56 10.97 21.13
N PHE A 89 2.18 10.12 21.91
CA PHE A 89 2.49 10.36 23.31
C PHE A 89 4.00 10.20 23.48
N LEU A 90 4.70 11.29 23.68
CA LEU A 90 6.15 11.32 23.80
C LEU A 90 6.51 12.28 24.95
N ASN A 91 7.31 11.83 25.91
CA ASN A 91 7.73 12.62 27.06
C ASN A 91 6.57 13.29 27.81
N ASP A 92 5.51 12.53 28.10
CA ASP A 92 4.28 13.01 28.75
C ASP A 92 3.50 14.11 27.99
N GLN A 93 3.92 14.42 26.77
CA GLN A 93 3.19 15.31 25.88
C GLN A 93 2.31 14.52 24.92
N ARG A 94 1.03 14.87 24.92
CA ARG A 94 0.04 14.29 24.02
C ARG A 94 -0.21 15.22 22.83
N THR A 95 0.13 14.78 21.63
CA THR A 95 -0.22 15.48 20.39
C THR A 95 -1.35 14.72 19.70
N ASN A 96 -2.43 15.42 19.34
CA ASN A 96 -3.49 14.91 18.49
C ASN A 96 -3.44 15.70 17.18
N GLU A 97 -3.13 15.05 16.09
CA GLU A 97 -3.21 15.67 14.77
C GLU A 97 -4.39 15.04 14.03
N ILE A 98 -5.41 15.83 13.78
CA ILE A 98 -6.49 15.50 12.85
C ILE A 98 -6.39 16.54 11.76
N GLN A 99 -5.78 16.18 10.66
CA GLN A 99 -5.74 17.07 9.52
C GLN A 99 -6.29 16.34 8.31
N PRO A 100 -7.38 16.82 7.70
CA PRO A 100 -7.81 16.30 6.42
C PRO A 100 -6.66 16.45 5.42
N SER A 101 -6.48 15.45 4.57
CA SER A 101 -5.48 15.50 3.51
C SER A 101 -5.83 16.63 2.53
N PRO A 102 -4.85 17.42 2.04
CA PRO A 102 -5.08 18.36 0.96
C PRO A 102 -5.55 17.68 -0.33
N LEU A 103 -5.30 16.39 -0.50
CA LEU A 103 -5.78 15.60 -1.63
C LEU A 103 -7.27 15.21 -1.53
N GLU A 104 -7.91 15.32 -0.35
CA GLU A 104 -9.33 14.97 -0.23
C GLU A 104 -10.21 15.89 -1.09
N GLY A 105 -10.96 15.29 -2.01
CA GLY A 105 -11.81 15.97 -2.97
C GLY A 105 -11.06 16.44 -4.23
N THR A 106 -9.83 16.00 -4.45
CA THR A 106 -9.06 16.30 -5.66
C THR A 106 -8.99 15.12 -6.61
N VAL A 107 -8.75 15.42 -7.89
CA VAL A 107 -8.34 14.43 -8.88
C VAL A 107 -6.91 14.72 -9.28
N LEU A 108 -6.04 13.75 -9.09
CA LEU A 108 -4.68 13.78 -9.60
C LEU A 108 -4.62 13.06 -10.94
N ARG A 109 -3.88 13.63 -11.89
CA ARG A 109 -3.37 12.89 -13.04
C ARG A 109 -1.95 12.50 -12.76
N LEU A 110 -1.68 11.20 -12.85
CA LEU A 110 -0.35 10.61 -12.75
C LEU A 110 0.13 10.24 -14.14
N THR A 111 1.28 10.73 -14.53
CA THR A 111 1.88 10.46 -15.84
C THR A 111 3.19 9.73 -15.65
N LYS A 112 3.37 8.63 -16.38
CA LYS A 112 4.59 7.83 -16.41
C LYS A 112 5.48 8.22 -17.57
N ASP A 113 6.71 8.61 -17.29
CA ASP A 113 7.77 8.84 -18.27
C ASP A 113 8.98 7.96 -17.95
N GLY A 114 9.18 6.92 -18.74
CA GLY A 114 10.19 5.90 -18.47
C GLY A 114 9.92 5.15 -17.17
N SER A 115 10.80 5.32 -16.17
CA SER A 115 10.64 4.78 -14.82
C SER A 115 9.94 5.75 -13.86
N ASP A 116 9.90 7.03 -14.19
CA ASP A 116 9.51 8.10 -13.29
C ASP A 116 8.02 8.41 -13.40
N TRP A 117 7.45 8.84 -12.31
CA TRP A 117 6.08 9.28 -12.22
C TRP A 117 6.01 10.76 -11.86
N SER A 118 5.07 11.45 -12.43
CA SER A 118 4.73 12.83 -12.07
C SER A 118 3.24 12.94 -11.78
N ALA A 119 2.86 13.79 -10.83
CA ALA A 119 1.49 14.05 -10.45
C ALA A 119 1.12 15.50 -10.69
N GLU A 120 -0.09 15.74 -11.17
CA GLU A 120 -0.69 17.07 -11.27
C GLU A 120 -2.12 17.05 -10.76
N VAL A 121 -2.57 18.13 -10.11
CA VAL A 121 -3.98 18.30 -9.72
C VAL A 121 -4.75 18.80 -10.92
N VAL A 122 -5.65 17.98 -11.46
CA VAL A 122 -6.48 18.32 -12.63
C VAL A 122 -7.86 18.81 -12.23
N LYS A 123 -8.32 18.53 -10.99
CA LYS A 123 -9.61 18.97 -10.47
C LYS A 123 -9.61 19.05 -8.95
N GLY A 124 -10.39 19.99 -8.41
CA GLY A 124 -10.71 20.05 -6.98
C GLY A 124 -9.64 20.72 -6.10
N LYS A 125 -8.65 21.40 -6.68
CA LYS A 125 -7.67 22.18 -5.89
C LYS A 125 -8.42 23.24 -5.08
N LYS A 126 -8.21 23.24 -3.77
CA LYS A 126 -8.80 24.22 -2.83
C LYS A 126 -7.97 25.49 -2.83
N GLU A 127 -8.63 26.66 -2.67
CA GLU A 127 -7.93 27.96 -2.67
C GLU A 127 -7.01 28.13 -1.46
N ASP A 128 -7.41 27.61 -0.29
CA ASP A 128 -6.67 27.75 0.98
C ASP A 128 -5.84 26.50 1.32
N VAL A 129 -5.30 25.80 0.33
CA VAL A 129 -4.50 24.61 0.57
C VAL A 129 -3.09 24.97 1.01
N ASP A 130 -2.54 24.23 1.97
CA ASP A 130 -1.11 24.24 2.28
C ASP A 130 -0.34 23.60 1.11
N GLU A 131 0.24 24.43 0.25
CA GLU A 131 0.96 23.99 -0.97
C GLU A 131 2.11 23.05 -0.62
N THR A 132 2.87 23.33 0.45
CA THR A 132 4.00 22.48 0.85
C THR A 132 3.53 21.06 1.23
N ARG A 133 2.40 21.01 1.91
CA ARG A 133 1.79 19.74 2.30
C ARG A 133 1.21 19.02 1.09
N LEU A 134 0.55 19.75 0.18
CA LEU A 134 0.01 19.19 -1.07
C LEU A 134 1.13 18.56 -1.91
N GLU A 135 2.21 19.29 -2.15
CA GLU A 135 3.37 18.80 -2.90
C GLU A 135 3.99 17.55 -2.25
N ARG A 136 4.11 17.54 -0.92
CA ARG A 136 4.60 16.37 -0.20
C ARG A 136 3.71 15.15 -0.40
N GLU A 137 2.38 15.31 -0.23
CA GLU A 137 1.44 14.20 -0.41
C GLU A 137 1.36 13.73 -1.87
N MET A 138 1.52 14.61 -2.84
CA MET A 138 1.64 14.23 -4.26
C MET A 138 2.89 13.39 -4.51
N LYS A 139 4.05 13.77 -3.96
CA LYS A 139 5.28 12.98 -4.04
C LYS A 139 5.15 11.61 -3.38
N GLU A 140 4.42 11.52 -2.26
CA GLU A 140 4.11 10.21 -1.64
C GLU A 140 3.29 9.32 -2.58
N VAL A 141 2.34 9.91 -3.33
CA VAL A 141 1.56 9.17 -4.32
C VAL A 141 2.44 8.73 -5.50
N GLU A 142 3.29 9.62 -6.03
CA GLU A 142 4.27 9.27 -7.08
C GLU A 142 5.16 8.11 -6.64
N ALA A 143 5.78 8.22 -5.47
CA ALA A 143 6.65 7.18 -4.91
C ALA A 143 5.91 5.84 -4.70
N SER A 144 4.61 5.89 -4.35
CA SER A 144 3.80 4.69 -4.22
C SER A 144 3.59 3.96 -5.55
N MET A 145 3.59 4.69 -6.65
CA MET A 145 3.49 4.13 -8.01
C MET A 145 4.80 3.49 -8.48
N GLU A 146 5.94 3.99 -8.01
CA GLU A 146 7.27 3.44 -8.35
C GLU A 146 7.55 2.14 -7.60
N SER A 147 6.96 1.96 -6.43
CA SER A 147 7.21 0.81 -5.59
C SER A 147 6.44 -0.43 -6.05
N ASP A 148 7.11 -1.33 -6.77
CA ASP A 148 6.55 -2.66 -7.05
C ASP A 148 6.68 -3.56 -5.81
N TYR A 149 5.83 -3.30 -4.79
CA TYR A 149 5.79 -4.16 -3.61
C TYR A 149 5.35 -5.58 -3.95
N SER A 150 4.57 -5.76 -5.02
CA SER A 150 4.09 -7.07 -5.44
C SER A 150 5.24 -7.97 -5.88
N LEU A 151 6.22 -7.40 -6.60
CA LEU A 151 7.43 -8.12 -6.97
C LEU A 151 8.27 -8.46 -5.74
N SER A 152 8.35 -7.53 -4.78
CA SER A 152 9.08 -7.74 -3.53
C SER A 152 8.45 -8.84 -2.67
N LEU A 153 7.11 -8.86 -2.51
CA LEU A 153 6.42 -9.83 -1.66
C LEU A 153 6.17 -11.17 -2.34
N PHE A 154 5.80 -11.17 -3.61
CA PHE A 154 5.34 -12.38 -4.28
C PHE A 154 6.41 -13.00 -5.17
N GLY A 155 7.41 -12.22 -5.59
CA GLY A 155 8.49 -12.68 -6.47
C GLY A 155 7.99 -12.99 -7.87
N LYS A 156 8.90 -13.53 -8.70
CA LYS A 156 8.62 -13.88 -10.11
C LYS A 156 8.19 -15.34 -10.31
N GLN A 157 8.26 -16.14 -9.24
CA GLN A 157 7.97 -17.56 -9.33
C GLN A 157 6.46 -17.81 -9.31
N ALA A 158 6.02 -18.80 -10.10
CA ALA A 158 4.64 -19.27 -9.99
C ALA A 158 4.43 -19.96 -8.64
N ARG A 159 3.29 -19.69 -8.00
CA ARG A 159 2.88 -20.20 -6.70
C ARG A 159 1.57 -20.98 -6.82
N LYS A 160 1.40 -21.99 -5.98
CA LYS A 160 0.20 -22.81 -5.91
C LYS A 160 -0.52 -22.59 -4.58
N VAL A 161 -1.79 -22.91 -4.53
CA VAL A 161 -2.53 -22.99 -3.27
C VAL A 161 -1.80 -23.93 -2.30
N GLY A 162 -1.61 -23.48 -1.06
CA GLY A 162 -0.85 -24.15 -0.01
C GLY A 162 0.64 -23.77 0.04
N ASP A 163 1.19 -23.12 -0.98
CA ASP A 163 2.58 -22.66 -0.94
C ASP A 163 2.77 -21.60 0.14
N THR A 164 3.86 -21.72 0.87
CA THR A 164 4.32 -20.70 1.82
C THR A 164 5.77 -20.33 1.50
N TRP A 165 6.08 -19.05 1.49
CA TRP A 165 7.44 -18.57 1.21
C TRP A 165 7.83 -17.40 2.10
N LYS A 166 9.14 -17.19 2.23
CA LYS A 166 9.73 -16.12 3.01
C LYS A 166 10.43 -15.12 2.11
N VAL A 167 10.31 -13.85 2.47
CA VAL A 167 10.94 -12.73 1.81
C VAL A 167 11.79 -11.97 2.81
N LYS A 168 13.06 -11.79 2.49
CA LYS A 168 13.97 -10.95 3.30
C LYS A 168 13.87 -9.50 2.86
N ASN A 169 13.84 -8.60 3.84
CA ASN A 169 13.79 -7.15 3.64
C ASN A 169 12.66 -6.73 2.65
N PRO A 170 11.41 -7.10 2.92
CA PRO A 170 10.32 -6.81 2.01
C PRO A 170 10.14 -5.30 1.85
N ARG A 171 9.91 -4.86 0.62
CA ARG A 171 9.41 -3.51 0.36
C ARG A 171 7.91 -3.53 0.55
N LEU A 172 7.38 -2.59 1.30
CA LEU A 172 5.97 -2.48 1.62
C LEU A 172 5.48 -1.08 1.27
N PRO A 173 4.25 -0.91 0.79
CA PRO A 173 3.75 0.39 0.31
C PRO A 173 3.85 1.52 1.34
N TRP A 174 3.72 1.18 2.62
CA TRP A 174 3.76 2.17 3.71
C TRP A 174 5.16 2.48 4.26
N PHE A 175 6.23 1.90 3.66
CA PHE A 175 7.63 2.15 4.01
C PHE A 175 8.42 2.76 2.85
N ASN A 176 7.75 3.46 1.93
CA ASN A 176 8.37 3.96 0.70
C ASN A 176 9.58 4.86 0.96
N ASP A 177 9.50 5.72 1.99
CA ASP A 177 10.55 6.67 2.33
C ASP A 177 11.49 6.15 3.42
N GLU A 178 11.26 4.96 3.95
CA GLU A 178 12.02 4.42 5.06
C GLU A 178 13.12 3.49 4.55
N LYS A 179 14.31 3.62 5.11
CA LYS A 179 15.39 2.68 4.87
C LYS A 179 15.14 1.42 5.67
N VAL A 180 14.78 0.33 5.01
CA VAL A 180 14.66 -0.99 5.65
C VAL A 180 16.04 -1.46 6.08
N LEU A 181 16.24 -1.62 7.39
CA LEU A 181 17.48 -2.10 7.99
C LEU A 181 17.50 -3.64 8.06
N SER A 182 16.38 -4.22 8.43
CA SER A 182 16.17 -5.67 8.45
C SER A 182 14.69 -6.00 8.45
N GLY A 183 14.34 -7.19 7.98
CA GLY A 183 12.96 -7.64 8.04
C GLY A 183 12.75 -8.99 7.36
N GLU A 184 11.62 -9.59 7.66
CA GLU A 184 11.15 -10.81 7.03
C GLU A 184 9.63 -10.71 6.84
N ALA A 185 9.14 -11.16 5.69
CA ALA A 185 7.75 -11.46 5.47
C ALA A 185 7.58 -12.94 5.18
N THR A 186 6.50 -13.54 5.70
CA THR A 186 6.04 -14.87 5.32
C THR A 186 4.70 -14.69 4.62
N VAL A 187 4.55 -15.26 3.45
CA VAL A 187 3.33 -15.21 2.66
C VAL A 187 2.83 -16.63 2.41
N THR A 188 1.55 -16.86 2.56
CA THR A 188 0.88 -18.15 2.28
C THR A 188 -0.22 -17.94 1.27
N PHE A 189 -0.25 -18.79 0.24
CA PHE A 189 -1.33 -18.81 -0.74
C PHE A 189 -2.44 -19.73 -0.22
N GLU A 190 -3.47 -19.15 0.42
CA GLU A 190 -4.50 -19.90 1.12
C GLU A 190 -5.46 -20.60 0.18
N LYS A 191 -6.00 -19.89 -0.79
CA LYS A 191 -7.03 -20.41 -1.68
C LYS A 191 -7.27 -19.54 -2.91
N LEU A 192 -7.98 -20.10 -3.87
CA LEU A 192 -8.55 -19.39 -5.00
C LEU A 192 -10.01 -19.03 -4.71
N VAL A 193 -10.40 -17.83 -5.10
CA VAL A 193 -11.78 -17.32 -5.06
C VAL A 193 -12.12 -16.64 -6.38
N LYS A 194 -13.41 -16.34 -6.58
CA LYS A 194 -13.84 -15.48 -7.69
C LYS A 194 -14.35 -14.16 -7.12
N VAL A 195 -13.78 -13.05 -7.58
CA VAL A 195 -14.24 -11.70 -7.23
C VAL A 195 -14.71 -11.03 -8.53
N ASN A 196 -15.98 -10.65 -8.59
CA ASN A 196 -16.59 -10.08 -9.80
C ASN A 196 -16.40 -10.94 -11.07
N GLY A 197 -16.33 -12.27 -10.90
CA GLY A 197 -16.12 -13.22 -12.00
C GLY A 197 -14.64 -13.50 -12.33
N ASP A 198 -13.70 -12.73 -11.83
CA ASP A 198 -12.27 -12.92 -12.04
C ASP A 198 -11.66 -13.88 -11.01
N PRO A 199 -10.81 -14.85 -11.44
CA PRO A 199 -10.07 -15.69 -10.53
C PRO A 199 -9.10 -14.84 -9.70
N SER A 200 -9.08 -15.08 -8.40
CA SER A 200 -8.28 -14.29 -7.46
C SER A 200 -7.64 -15.18 -6.40
N ALA A 201 -6.42 -14.86 -6.04
CA ALA A 201 -5.65 -15.52 -4.99
C ALA A 201 -5.92 -14.83 -3.64
N VAL A 202 -6.24 -15.61 -2.62
CA VAL A 202 -6.25 -15.16 -1.23
C VAL A 202 -4.88 -15.46 -0.63
N LEU A 203 -4.19 -14.42 -0.19
CA LEU A 203 -2.83 -14.47 0.32
C LEU A 203 -2.80 -13.93 1.74
N ASP A 204 -2.42 -14.78 2.69
CA ASP A 204 -2.14 -14.35 4.05
C ASP A 204 -0.67 -13.95 4.17
N TYR A 205 -0.41 -12.90 4.92
CA TYR A 205 0.97 -12.51 5.18
C TYR A 205 1.19 -12.11 6.64
N SER A 206 2.40 -12.38 7.10
CA SER A 206 2.96 -11.81 8.33
C SER A 206 4.26 -11.11 8.00
N VAL A 207 4.51 -9.98 8.64
CA VAL A 207 5.68 -9.17 8.37
C VAL A 207 6.27 -8.61 9.65
N THR A 208 7.59 -8.62 9.72
CA THR A 208 8.36 -7.93 10.75
C THR A 208 9.45 -7.12 10.05
N VAL A 209 9.49 -5.81 10.26
CA VAL A 209 10.46 -4.92 9.63
C VAL A 209 10.99 -3.94 10.65
N ARG A 210 12.31 -3.75 10.65
CA ARG A 210 12.98 -2.62 11.29
C ARG A 210 13.44 -1.66 10.20
N SER A 211 13.04 -0.41 10.32
CA SER A 211 13.36 0.65 9.36
C SER A 211 13.88 1.90 10.06
N GLU A 212 14.54 2.73 9.28
CA GLU A 212 15.00 4.06 9.68
C GLU A 212 14.28 5.09 8.80
N ARG A 213 13.54 5.98 9.46
CA ARG A 213 12.84 7.07 8.75
C ARG A 213 13.83 8.18 8.41
N PRO A 214 13.83 8.68 7.16
CA PRO A 214 14.66 9.81 6.78
C PRO A 214 14.24 11.09 7.53
N GLY A 215 15.19 11.95 7.83
CA GLY A 215 14.97 13.24 8.50
C GLY A 215 16.15 13.66 9.35
N ASP A 216 16.07 14.85 9.93
CA ASP A 216 17.09 15.41 10.81
C ASP A 216 17.25 14.64 12.13
N GLN A 217 16.26 13.83 12.46
CA GLN A 217 16.28 12.95 13.61
C GLN A 217 16.28 11.50 13.15
N LYS A 218 17.16 10.71 13.73
CA LYS A 218 17.18 9.27 13.50
C LYS A 218 16.00 8.63 14.22
N ILE A 219 14.96 8.25 13.47
CA ILE A 219 13.80 7.53 14.00
C ILE A 219 13.88 6.09 13.53
N LEU A 220 13.98 5.16 14.48
CA LEU A 220 13.90 3.72 14.23
C LEU A 220 12.45 3.27 14.42
N VAL A 221 11.94 2.50 13.48
CA VAL A 221 10.58 1.95 13.52
C VAL A 221 10.70 0.43 13.50
N ASP A 222 10.18 -0.22 14.53
CA ASP A 222 9.97 -1.66 14.56
C ASP A 222 8.50 -1.93 14.25
N PHE A 223 8.23 -2.56 13.12
CA PHE A 223 6.89 -2.91 12.68
C PHE A 223 6.69 -4.41 12.69
N LYS A 224 5.55 -4.86 13.22
CA LYS A 224 5.08 -6.23 13.12
C LYS A 224 3.60 -6.21 12.78
N GLY A 225 3.22 -6.93 11.73
CA GLY A 225 1.84 -6.98 11.27
C GLY A 225 1.50 -8.30 10.60
N THR A 226 0.21 -8.55 10.53
CA THR A 226 -0.39 -9.63 9.75
C THR A 226 -1.52 -9.06 8.93
N GLY A 227 -1.82 -9.65 7.80
CA GLY A 227 -2.92 -9.25 6.95
C GLY A 227 -3.25 -10.30 5.91
N GLN A 228 -4.34 -10.05 5.23
CA GLN A 228 -4.78 -10.83 4.09
C GLN A 228 -5.01 -9.91 2.91
N VAL A 229 -4.66 -10.37 1.73
CA VAL A 229 -4.93 -9.67 0.47
C VAL A 229 -5.60 -10.62 -0.51
N VAL A 230 -6.54 -10.11 -1.27
CA VAL A 230 -7.17 -10.84 -2.38
C VAL A 230 -6.69 -10.23 -3.68
N ARG A 231 -5.92 -11.00 -4.42
CA ARG A 231 -5.23 -10.53 -5.61
C ARG A 231 -5.83 -11.13 -6.88
N SER A 232 -6.29 -10.29 -7.78
CA SER A 232 -6.72 -10.73 -9.11
C SER A 232 -5.58 -11.43 -9.84
N LEU A 233 -5.82 -12.64 -10.33
CA LEU A 233 -4.86 -13.36 -11.17
C LEU A 233 -4.87 -12.88 -12.62
N LYS A 234 -5.93 -12.23 -13.04
CA LYS A 234 -6.07 -11.68 -14.39
C LYS A 234 -5.41 -10.31 -14.54
N HIS A 235 -5.62 -9.44 -13.55
CA HIS A 235 -5.20 -8.05 -13.61
C HIS A 235 -4.01 -7.74 -12.69
N LEU A 236 -3.68 -8.65 -11.77
CA LEU A 236 -2.61 -8.54 -10.77
C LEU A 236 -2.74 -7.27 -9.89
N VAL A 237 -3.98 -6.91 -9.59
CA VAL A 237 -4.35 -5.86 -8.65
C VAL A 237 -4.99 -6.47 -7.42
N ASP A 238 -4.88 -5.78 -6.29
CA ASP A 238 -5.44 -6.26 -5.04
C ASP A 238 -6.87 -5.73 -4.87
N TYR A 239 -7.76 -6.63 -4.48
CA TYR A 239 -9.12 -6.31 -4.06
C TYR A 239 -9.19 -6.31 -2.54
N GLU A 240 -9.94 -5.39 -1.97
CA GLU A 240 -10.38 -5.52 -0.57
C GLU A 240 -11.62 -6.42 -0.51
N LEU A 241 -11.65 -7.26 0.51
CA LEU A 241 -12.84 -8.03 0.90
C LEU A 241 -13.61 -7.28 1.98
#